data_601eff1dd967bc6fa5a7fba9f9e2e35b
#
_entry.id   601eff1dd967bc6fa5a7fba9f9e2e35b
#
_cell.length_a   1.000
_cell.length_b   1.000
_cell.length_c   1.000
_cell.angle_alpha   90.00
_cell.angle_beta   90.00
_cell.angle_gamma   90.00
#
_symmetry.space_group_name_H-M   'P 1'
#
loop_
_entity.id
_entity.type
_entity.pdbx_description
1 polymer ?
#
loop_
_entity_poly.entity_id
_entity_poly.type
_entity_poly.pdbx_seq_one_letter_code
_entity_poly.pdbx_strand_id
1 'polypeptide(L)'
;MPSPMILADIIQVIIDTVKYLLSTIPSFQPFSFLSSPCSYSEGIFFPYNSQNITFSIAVFYVILYAMKRLAFGMLLFGFMLIGCQINTAPPVQKPNVIVEATAVPVVSSTPDPTEVPSPVPTETPTAEPTASPTPEPSEEERLHAYIAGMSLEDRIGQLCMFGFSGTSKVSSEFAELMNTYHIGNVILYGQNIERGDKDGGFARCLRLTDSIRAASPIDIPLLISTDVEGGNVTRFHWGKSLSSARTLGSKYDTELAKKQFAYIGEGLLSAGINVDLAPVLDVTKEPGDHFLGKRIISSDAQAVADIGIACIEGLHEAGVLSVVKHYPGHGAANTDSHDKTPVVEKSIDSLRGYDFVPFRAAIQNGADGVMIAHILYTAIDDSNIATLSEILIQKQLREEYAYDGIVMCDDFRMAGLRKQASLDKAAVQFLLAGGDMILCGANHNYQKTILAGLYSAYENGILTDERINESVFRILTAKMRVTDWTVPY
;
A
#
# COMPACT_ATOMS: atom_id res chain seq x y z
N MET A 1 -23.07 22.84 35.43
CA MET A 1 -23.35 23.61 34.23
C MET A 1 -23.43 25.07 34.61
N PRO A 2 -22.75 26.01 33.94
CA PRO A 2 -22.90 27.43 34.23
C PRO A 2 -24.34 27.87 33.98
N SER A 3 -24.82 28.84 34.77
CA SER A 3 -26.18 29.35 34.65
C SER A 3 -26.42 29.99 33.28
N PRO A 4 -27.64 29.94 32.74
CA PRO A 4 -27.96 30.54 31.44
C PRO A 4 -27.55 32.01 31.30
N MET A 5 -27.46 32.74 32.41
CA MET A 5 -27.02 34.14 32.47
C MET A 5 -25.54 34.30 32.14
N ILE A 6 -24.65 33.40 32.62
CA ILE A 6 -23.22 33.46 32.33
C ILE A 6 -22.94 33.14 30.86
N LEU A 7 -23.72 32.28 30.25
CA LEU A 7 -23.59 31.94 28.84
C LEU A 7 -23.98 33.11 27.92
N ALA A 8 -25.01 33.87 28.29
CA ALA A 8 -25.42 35.05 27.55
C ALA A 8 -24.36 36.16 27.59
N ASP A 9 -23.73 36.38 28.74
CA ASP A 9 -22.66 37.38 28.90
C ASP A 9 -21.43 37.02 28.09
N ILE A 10 -21.05 35.72 28.03
CA ILE A 10 -19.94 35.24 27.22
C ILE A 10 -20.24 35.45 25.72
N ILE A 11 -21.44 35.14 25.27
CA ILE A 11 -21.85 35.33 23.87
C ILE A 11 -21.80 36.81 23.50
N GLN A 12 -22.25 37.71 24.39
CA GLN A 12 -22.21 39.14 24.15
C GLN A 12 -20.76 39.66 24.01
N VAL A 13 -19.84 39.24 24.87
CA VAL A 13 -18.44 39.62 24.79
C VAL A 13 -17.79 39.14 23.47
N ILE A 14 -18.17 37.96 23.00
CA ILE A 14 -17.67 37.42 21.70
C ILE A 14 -18.19 38.27 20.53
N ILE A 15 -19.48 38.66 20.56
CA ILE A 15 -20.07 39.50 19.52
C ILE A 15 -19.40 40.88 19.48
N ASP A 16 -19.14 41.49 20.62
CA ASP A 16 -18.53 42.80 20.70
C ASP A 16 -17.04 42.78 20.31
N THR A 17 -16.33 41.70 20.62
CA THR A 17 -14.94 41.48 20.16
C THR A 17 -14.87 41.32 18.62
N VAL A 18 -15.78 40.57 18.02
CA VAL A 18 -15.86 40.42 16.56
C VAL A 18 -16.23 41.75 15.89
N LYS A 19 -17.15 42.53 16.43
CA LYS A 19 -17.46 43.87 15.91
C LYS A 19 -16.27 44.82 15.99
N TYR A 20 -15.52 44.80 17.08
CA TYR A 20 -14.30 45.59 17.22
C TYR A 20 -13.23 45.18 16.19
N LEU A 21 -12.98 43.88 15.99
CA LEU A 21 -12.04 43.40 14.99
C LEU A 21 -12.44 43.75 13.56
N LEU A 22 -13.74 43.72 13.26
CA LEU A 22 -14.25 44.10 11.94
C LEU A 22 -14.14 45.61 11.70
N SER A 23 -14.26 46.46 12.76
CA SER A 23 -14.13 47.92 12.67
C SER A 23 -12.68 48.39 12.42
N THR A 24 -11.69 47.53 12.64
CA THR A 24 -10.24 47.82 12.41
C THR A 24 -9.78 47.52 10.97
N ILE A 25 -10.66 46.99 10.10
CA ILE A 25 -10.36 46.70 8.71
C ILE A 25 -10.69 47.94 7.85
N PRO A 26 -9.70 48.58 7.18
CA PRO A 26 -9.93 49.73 6.30
C PRO A 26 -10.69 49.26 5.05
N SER A 27 -11.93 49.53 4.93
CA SER A 27 -12.88 49.21 3.85
C SER A 27 -14.16 48.44 4.24
N PHE A 28 -14.39 48.21 5.52
CA PHE A 28 -15.62 47.55 5.98
C PHE A 28 -16.75 48.60 6.18
N GLN A 29 -17.78 48.58 5.32
CA GLN A 29 -19.03 49.29 5.57
C GLN A 29 -20.00 48.33 6.27
N PRO A 30 -20.56 48.68 7.45
CA PRO A 30 -21.47 47.81 8.17
C PRO A 30 -22.81 47.70 7.43
N PHE A 31 -23.19 46.47 7.04
CA PHE A 31 -24.55 46.17 6.61
C PHE A 31 -25.49 46.24 7.80
N SER A 32 -26.47 47.14 7.74
CA SER A 32 -27.57 47.19 8.71
C SER A 32 -28.53 46.01 8.45
N PHE A 33 -28.58 45.07 9.38
CA PHE A 33 -29.64 44.07 9.40
C PHE A 33 -30.93 44.72 9.94
N LEU A 34 -31.87 44.97 9.03
CA LEU A 34 -33.23 45.38 9.37
C LEU A 34 -34.05 44.15 9.79
N SER A 35 -34.65 44.24 10.94
CA SER A 35 -35.69 43.37 11.44
C SER A 35 -37.00 43.60 10.67
N SER A 36 -37.43 42.64 9.86
CA SER A 36 -38.83 42.44 9.46
C SER A 36 -39.03 41.07 8.76
N PRO A 37 -40.17 40.42 8.96
CA PRO A 37 -40.43 39.11 8.38
C PRO A 37 -40.86 39.24 6.92
N CYS A 38 -40.16 38.59 6.00
CA CYS A 38 -40.53 38.55 4.59
C CYS A 38 -41.27 37.28 4.22
N SER A 39 -42.41 37.50 3.59
CA SER A 39 -43.20 36.53 2.84
C SER A 39 -42.50 36.11 1.53
N TYR A 40 -42.65 34.85 1.16
CA TYR A 40 -42.20 34.26 -0.11
C TYR A 40 -42.87 34.89 -1.32
N SER A 41 -42.13 35.40 -2.28
CA SER A 41 -42.31 35.24 -3.74
C SER A 41 -41.24 36.01 -4.53
N GLU A 42 -40.85 35.43 -5.66
CA GLU A 42 -40.13 35.98 -6.80
C GLU A 42 -38.58 35.96 -6.76
N GLY A 43 -38.03 35.33 -7.79
CA GLY A 43 -36.61 35.11 -8.00
C GLY A 43 -35.82 36.38 -8.33
N ILE A 44 -34.67 36.54 -7.68
CA ILE A 44 -33.69 37.57 -7.99
C ILE A 44 -32.40 36.90 -8.39
N PHE A 45 -31.96 37.12 -9.64
CA PHE A 45 -30.66 36.80 -10.15
C PHE A 45 -29.62 37.80 -9.62
N PHE A 46 -28.55 37.29 -8.95
CA PHE A 46 -27.37 38.07 -8.61
C PHE A 46 -26.21 37.75 -9.54
N PRO A 47 -25.44 38.72 -10.02
CA PRO A 47 -24.27 38.49 -10.83
C PRO A 47 -23.13 37.94 -9.95
N TYR A 48 -22.52 36.87 -10.42
CA TYR A 48 -21.44 36.11 -9.79
C TYR A 48 -20.14 36.92 -9.81
N ASN A 49 -19.57 37.26 -8.66
CA ASN A 49 -18.23 37.85 -8.56
C ASN A 49 -17.34 37.03 -7.63
N SER A 50 -16.33 36.37 -8.18
CA SER A 50 -15.47 35.39 -7.52
C SER A 50 -14.64 35.94 -6.34
N GLN A 51 -14.42 37.24 -6.25
CA GLN A 51 -13.64 37.86 -5.16
C GLN A 51 -14.36 37.87 -3.82
N ASN A 52 -15.69 37.88 -3.79
CA ASN A 52 -16.46 37.93 -2.54
C ASN A 52 -16.53 36.56 -1.84
N ILE A 53 -16.35 35.45 -2.55
CA ILE A 53 -16.39 34.10 -1.98
C ILE A 53 -15.10 33.79 -1.19
N THR A 54 -13.96 34.23 -1.69
CA THR A 54 -12.65 34.01 -1.05
C THR A 54 -12.57 34.74 0.30
N PHE A 55 -13.14 35.92 0.37
CA PHE A 55 -13.17 36.71 1.61
C PHE A 55 -14.10 36.10 2.68
N SER A 56 -15.28 35.63 2.30
CA SER A 56 -16.21 34.93 3.19
C SER A 56 -15.64 33.65 3.78
N ILE A 57 -14.87 32.86 2.98
CA ILE A 57 -14.22 31.65 3.43
C ILE A 57 -13.10 31.96 4.42
N ALA A 58 -12.31 33.01 4.19
CA ALA A 58 -11.23 33.40 5.09
C ALA A 58 -11.77 33.82 6.47
N VAL A 59 -12.85 34.58 6.49
CA VAL A 59 -13.52 35.02 7.76
C VAL A 59 -14.09 33.81 8.50
N PHE A 60 -14.69 32.86 7.79
CA PHE A 60 -15.22 31.63 8.40
C PHE A 60 -14.13 30.79 9.04
N TYR A 61 -12.95 30.65 8.36
CA TYR A 61 -11.79 29.93 8.91
C TYR A 61 -11.19 30.61 10.15
N VAL A 62 -11.11 31.92 10.19
CA VAL A 62 -10.62 32.67 11.36
C VAL A 62 -11.57 32.49 12.57
N ILE A 63 -12.89 32.50 12.35
CA ILE A 63 -13.88 32.26 13.42
C ILE A 63 -13.77 30.80 13.92
N LEU A 64 -13.64 29.83 13.03
CA LEU A 64 -13.48 28.41 13.40
C LEU A 64 -12.19 28.14 14.19
N TYR A 65 -11.10 28.82 13.82
CA TYR A 65 -9.80 28.71 14.51
C TYR A 65 -9.86 29.33 15.91
N ALA A 66 -10.50 30.46 16.06
CA ALA A 66 -10.72 31.11 17.37
C ALA A 66 -11.60 30.25 18.31
N MET A 67 -12.66 29.64 17.78
CA MET A 67 -13.52 28.71 18.53
C MET A 67 -12.78 27.45 18.98
N LYS A 68 -11.91 26.87 18.15
CA LYS A 68 -11.07 25.72 18.54
C LYS A 68 -10.11 26.06 19.68
N ARG A 69 -9.49 27.25 19.67
CA ARG A 69 -8.59 27.67 20.78
C ARG A 69 -9.33 27.91 22.09
N LEU A 70 -10.54 28.45 22.05
CA LEU A 70 -11.36 28.62 23.26
C LEU A 70 -11.82 27.28 23.85
N ALA A 71 -12.22 26.32 23.00
CA ALA A 71 -12.61 24.98 23.45
C ALA A 71 -11.42 24.23 24.09
N PHE A 72 -10.22 24.37 23.54
CA PHE A 72 -9.00 23.76 24.08
C PHE A 72 -8.59 24.38 25.42
N GLY A 73 -8.73 25.70 25.59
CA GLY A 73 -8.46 26.38 26.85
C GLY A 73 -9.41 25.96 27.99
N MET A 74 -10.71 25.71 27.66
CA MET A 74 -11.68 25.21 28.65
C MET A 74 -11.45 23.75 29.04
N LEU A 75 -10.94 22.91 28.14
CA LEU A 75 -10.56 21.52 28.45
C LEU A 75 -9.36 21.45 29.40
N LEU A 76 -8.34 22.31 29.19
CA LEU A 76 -7.16 22.40 30.07
C LEU A 76 -7.51 22.87 31.48
N PHE A 77 -8.47 23.80 31.62
CA PHE A 77 -8.92 24.29 32.93
C PHE A 77 -9.75 23.24 33.69
N GLY A 78 -10.50 22.39 32.96
CA GLY A 78 -11.22 21.23 33.53
C GLY A 78 -10.33 20.15 34.09
N PHE A 79 -9.17 19.87 33.48
CA PHE A 79 -8.21 18.88 33.94
C PHE A 79 -7.39 19.32 35.18
N MET A 80 -7.25 20.61 35.44
CA MET A 80 -6.52 21.14 36.61
C MET A 80 -7.32 20.99 37.93
N LEU A 81 -8.61 20.70 37.87
CA LEU A 81 -9.49 20.56 39.03
C LEU A 81 -9.75 19.12 39.48
N ILE A 82 -9.20 18.07 38.75
CA ILE A 82 -9.44 16.65 39.05
C ILE A 82 -8.16 15.94 39.58
N GLY A 83 -7.09 16.66 39.85
CA GLY A 83 -5.83 16.09 40.32
C GLY A 83 -5.70 16.01 41.84
N CYS A 84 -6.42 15.08 42.51
CA CYS A 84 -6.04 14.56 43.84
C CYS A 84 -6.78 13.28 44.13
N GLN A 85 -6.10 12.15 44.01
CA GLN A 85 -6.03 10.97 44.88
C GLN A 85 -5.57 9.74 44.08
N ILE A 86 -4.31 9.37 44.24
CA ILE A 86 -3.82 8.06 43.83
C ILE A 86 -3.44 7.30 45.14
N ASN A 87 -4.16 6.24 45.38
CA ASN A 87 -3.91 5.27 46.45
C ASN A 87 -2.95 4.17 45.91
N THR A 88 -1.85 3.94 46.62
CA THR A 88 -0.81 2.94 46.26
C THR A 88 -1.20 1.55 46.81
N ALA A 89 -1.14 0.54 45.95
CA ALA A 89 -1.21 -0.88 46.32
C ALA A 89 0.18 -1.57 46.17
N PRO A 90 0.51 -2.58 47.00
CA PRO A 90 1.86 -3.13 47.11
C PRO A 90 2.19 -4.20 46.02
N PRO A 91 3.48 -4.56 45.84
CA PRO A 91 3.93 -5.39 44.74
C PRO A 91 3.69 -6.89 44.96
N VAL A 92 3.30 -7.59 43.90
CA VAL A 92 3.11 -9.05 43.86
C VAL A 92 4.43 -9.73 43.47
N GLN A 93 4.82 -10.73 44.25
CA GLN A 93 6.00 -11.59 44.07
C GLN A 93 5.79 -12.58 42.90
N LYS A 94 6.83 -12.80 42.11
CA LYS A 94 6.91 -13.84 41.06
C LYS A 94 7.23 -15.21 41.68
N PRO A 95 6.65 -16.33 41.23
CA PRO A 95 7.10 -17.67 41.60
C PRO A 95 8.29 -18.12 40.73
N ASN A 96 9.28 -18.71 41.39
CA ASN A 96 10.42 -19.42 40.79
C ASN A 96 9.95 -20.76 40.22
N VAL A 97 10.30 -21.06 38.97
CA VAL A 97 10.18 -22.37 38.36
C VAL A 97 11.57 -23.00 38.31
N ILE A 98 11.73 -24.12 38.99
CA ILE A 98 12.91 -24.99 38.98
C ILE A 98 12.78 -25.94 37.78
N VAL A 99 13.78 -25.98 36.91
CA VAL A 99 13.87 -26.94 35.79
C VAL A 99 14.77 -28.10 36.25
N GLU A 100 14.18 -29.28 36.39
CA GLU A 100 14.90 -30.55 36.61
C GLU A 100 15.31 -31.14 35.24
N ALA A 101 16.61 -31.47 35.12
CA ALA A 101 17.17 -32.16 33.98
C ALA A 101 17.08 -33.65 34.14
N THR A 102 16.42 -34.36 33.23
CA THR A 102 16.39 -35.83 33.20
C THR A 102 17.36 -36.36 32.16
N ALA A 103 18.22 -37.27 32.59
CA ALA A 103 19.27 -37.91 31.82
C ALA A 103 18.75 -39.02 30.89
N VAL A 104 19.40 -39.19 29.75
CA VAL A 104 19.19 -40.23 28.74
C VAL A 104 20.07 -41.45 29.09
N PRO A 105 19.59 -42.71 29.07
CA PRO A 105 20.45 -43.87 29.21
C PRO A 105 21.07 -44.33 27.89
N VAL A 106 22.36 -44.62 27.98
CA VAL A 106 23.20 -45.27 26.96
C VAL A 106 22.90 -46.78 26.95
N VAL A 107 22.68 -47.38 25.78
CA VAL A 107 22.63 -48.85 25.63
C VAL A 107 23.83 -49.32 24.81
N SER A 108 24.51 -50.26 25.42
CA SER A 108 25.75 -50.94 24.99
C SER A 108 25.49 -52.01 23.92
N SER A 109 26.46 -52.16 23.02
CA SER A 109 26.60 -53.18 21.98
C SER A 109 27.22 -54.49 22.53
N THR A 110 26.83 -55.63 22.04
CA THR A 110 27.66 -56.84 21.96
C THR A 110 27.09 -57.88 20.96
N PRO A 111 27.83 -58.95 20.55
CA PRO A 111 28.30 -59.11 19.22
C PRO A 111 27.79 -60.37 18.48
N ASP A 112 28.16 -60.43 17.20
CA ASP A 112 28.13 -61.43 16.17
C ASP A 112 28.18 -62.94 16.60
N PRO A 113 27.56 -63.85 15.78
CA PRO A 113 28.28 -65.03 15.38
C PRO A 113 28.04 -65.48 13.89
N THR A 114 29.14 -65.73 13.24
CA THR A 114 29.46 -66.94 12.43
C THR A 114 28.79 -67.16 11.05
N GLU A 115 29.63 -67.05 10.05
CA GLU A 115 29.43 -67.45 8.64
C GLU A 115 29.11 -68.93 8.45
N VAL A 116 28.22 -69.18 7.44
CA VAL A 116 28.11 -70.45 6.74
C VAL A 116 28.16 -70.18 5.23
N PRO A 117 29.00 -70.82 4.41
CA PRO A 117 29.16 -70.58 2.97
C PRO A 117 28.00 -71.17 2.16
N SER A 118 27.39 -70.35 1.32
CA SER A 118 26.34 -70.74 0.35
C SER A 118 26.93 -70.86 -1.09
N PRO A 119 26.31 -71.65 -1.94
CA PRO A 119 26.91 -72.04 -3.23
C PRO A 119 26.85 -70.95 -4.29
N VAL A 120 27.77 -70.94 -5.20
CA VAL A 120 27.98 -70.10 -6.35
C VAL A 120 26.71 -70.09 -7.25
N PRO A 121 26.13 -68.96 -7.57
CA PRO A 121 25.08 -68.88 -8.57
C PRO A 121 25.66 -68.73 -10.00
N THR A 122 25.09 -69.45 -10.91
CA THR A 122 25.27 -69.40 -12.36
C THR A 122 24.91 -67.97 -12.86
N GLU A 123 25.79 -67.40 -13.67
CA GLU A 123 25.62 -66.15 -14.36
C GLU A 123 24.34 -66.14 -15.25
N THR A 124 23.34 -65.39 -14.89
CA THR A 124 22.23 -65.05 -15.78
C THR A 124 22.67 -63.83 -16.60
N PRO A 125 22.40 -63.74 -17.92
CA PRO A 125 22.80 -62.56 -18.72
C PRO A 125 22.18 -61.29 -18.13
N THR A 126 23.06 -60.34 -17.81
CA THR A 126 22.69 -59.02 -17.34
C THR A 126 21.92 -58.31 -18.45
N ALA A 127 20.64 -58.04 -18.24
CA ALA A 127 19.86 -57.15 -19.09
C ALA A 127 20.51 -55.73 -19.03
N GLU A 128 20.77 -55.15 -20.21
CA GLU A 128 21.22 -53.76 -20.32
C GLU A 128 20.30 -52.86 -19.49
N PRO A 129 20.83 -51.91 -18.69
CA PRO A 129 19.97 -50.99 -17.94
C PRO A 129 19.17 -50.14 -18.92
N THR A 130 17.88 -50.38 -18.98
CA THR A 130 16.95 -49.51 -19.67
C THR A 130 17.11 -48.11 -19.01
N ALA A 131 17.52 -47.11 -19.82
CA ALA A 131 17.68 -45.76 -19.36
C ALA A 131 16.38 -45.31 -18.66
N SER A 132 16.47 -44.98 -17.39
CA SER A 132 15.36 -44.42 -16.65
C SER A 132 14.91 -43.13 -17.37
N PRO A 133 13.61 -42.90 -17.62
CA PRO A 133 13.19 -41.68 -18.27
C PRO A 133 13.69 -40.48 -17.44
N THR A 134 14.32 -39.54 -18.10
CA THR A 134 14.71 -38.27 -17.49
C THR A 134 13.44 -37.63 -16.90
N PRO A 135 13.41 -37.25 -15.63
CA PRO A 135 12.24 -36.63 -15.05
C PRO A 135 11.89 -35.36 -15.84
N GLU A 136 10.63 -35.11 -16.06
CA GLU A 136 10.16 -33.86 -16.67
C GLU A 136 10.58 -32.68 -15.79
N PRO A 137 10.98 -31.53 -16.38
CA PRO A 137 11.37 -30.35 -15.60
C PRO A 137 10.19 -29.84 -14.76
N SER A 138 10.48 -29.39 -13.54
CA SER A 138 9.50 -28.74 -12.67
C SER A 138 8.95 -27.47 -13.30
N GLU A 139 7.81 -26.97 -12.81
CA GLU A 139 7.24 -25.70 -13.26
C GLU A 139 8.21 -24.53 -13.06
N GLU A 140 8.93 -24.52 -11.96
CA GLU A 140 9.97 -23.54 -11.63
C GLU A 140 11.13 -23.58 -12.64
N GLU A 141 11.64 -24.77 -12.95
CA GLU A 141 12.70 -24.95 -13.95
C GLU A 141 12.25 -24.50 -15.35
N ARG A 142 11.00 -24.79 -15.72
CA ARG A 142 10.42 -24.30 -16.99
C ARG A 142 10.31 -22.80 -17.02
N LEU A 143 9.87 -22.18 -15.91
CA LEU A 143 9.76 -20.71 -15.79
C LEU A 143 11.14 -20.06 -15.91
N HIS A 144 12.16 -20.57 -15.25
CA HIS A 144 13.54 -20.09 -15.40
C HIS A 144 14.04 -20.20 -16.85
N ALA A 145 13.80 -21.34 -17.50
CA ALA A 145 14.17 -21.54 -18.91
C ALA A 145 13.42 -20.56 -19.85
N TYR A 146 12.13 -20.34 -19.60
CA TYR A 146 11.32 -19.38 -20.34
C TYR A 146 11.88 -17.97 -20.22
N ILE A 147 12.16 -17.51 -18.98
CA ILE A 147 12.71 -16.18 -18.71
C ILE A 147 14.08 -15.99 -19.38
N ALA A 148 14.94 -17.01 -19.35
CA ALA A 148 16.23 -16.95 -20.00
C ALA A 148 16.13 -16.81 -21.53
N GLY A 149 15.01 -17.24 -22.13
CA GLY A 149 14.71 -17.08 -23.56
C GLY A 149 13.99 -15.77 -23.93
N MET A 150 13.57 -14.97 -22.96
CA MET A 150 12.88 -13.70 -23.20
C MET A 150 13.83 -12.64 -23.76
N SER A 151 13.31 -11.75 -24.61
CA SER A 151 14.05 -10.57 -25.04
C SER A 151 14.30 -9.61 -23.86
N LEU A 152 15.24 -8.68 -24.00
CA LEU A 152 15.49 -7.66 -22.98
C LEU A 152 14.26 -6.75 -22.80
N GLU A 153 13.59 -6.42 -23.91
CA GLU A 153 12.37 -5.64 -23.92
C GLU A 153 11.26 -6.32 -23.10
N ASP A 154 11.06 -7.62 -23.31
CA ASP A 154 10.09 -8.41 -22.55
C ASP A 154 10.40 -8.38 -21.05
N ARG A 155 11.66 -8.60 -20.68
CA ARG A 155 12.07 -8.65 -19.28
C ARG A 155 11.97 -7.29 -18.59
N ILE A 156 12.50 -6.22 -19.20
CA ILE A 156 12.41 -4.86 -18.65
C ILE A 156 10.96 -4.39 -18.59
N GLY A 157 10.15 -4.70 -19.60
CA GLY A 157 8.73 -4.37 -19.61
C GLY A 157 7.95 -4.98 -18.46
N GLN A 158 8.32 -6.19 -18.00
CA GLN A 158 7.71 -6.80 -16.81
C GLN A 158 8.01 -6.03 -15.52
N LEU A 159 9.14 -5.35 -15.42
CA LEU A 159 9.50 -4.56 -14.23
C LEU A 159 8.70 -3.24 -14.09
N CYS A 160 7.91 -2.88 -15.10
CA CYS A 160 7.22 -1.61 -15.18
C CYS A 160 5.71 -1.75 -14.98
N MET A 161 5.14 -1.03 -14.00
CA MET A 161 3.70 -0.83 -13.83
C MET A 161 3.38 0.64 -14.11
N PHE A 162 2.90 0.92 -15.31
CA PHE A 162 2.70 2.29 -15.77
C PHE A 162 1.23 2.66 -15.91
N GLY A 163 0.92 3.93 -15.62
CA GLY A 163 -0.41 4.49 -15.81
C GLY A 163 -0.50 5.38 -17.05
N PHE A 164 -1.72 5.68 -17.47
CA PHE A 164 -2.00 6.57 -18.60
C PHE A 164 -3.25 7.41 -18.34
N SER A 165 -3.52 8.38 -19.23
CA SER A 165 -4.74 9.18 -19.21
C SER A 165 -5.72 8.66 -20.26
N GLY A 166 -7.00 8.49 -19.87
CA GLY A 166 -8.08 7.99 -20.73
C GLY A 166 -9.04 7.09 -19.97
N THR A 167 -10.30 7.03 -20.44
CA THR A 167 -11.40 6.34 -19.74
C THR A 167 -12.13 5.29 -20.58
N SER A 168 -11.98 5.30 -21.90
CA SER A 168 -12.73 4.43 -22.82
C SER A 168 -11.88 3.43 -23.59
N LYS A 169 -10.63 3.79 -23.82
CA LYS A 169 -9.61 2.97 -24.49
C LYS A 169 -8.22 3.45 -24.09
N VAL A 170 -7.23 2.59 -24.29
CA VAL A 170 -5.82 2.98 -24.16
C VAL A 170 -5.48 4.14 -25.10
N SER A 171 -4.71 5.14 -24.61
CA SER A 171 -4.26 6.25 -25.46
C SER A 171 -3.23 5.75 -26.49
N SER A 172 -3.19 6.39 -27.67
CA SER A 172 -2.23 6.04 -28.73
C SER A 172 -0.77 6.11 -28.25
N GLU A 173 -0.46 7.13 -27.46
CA GLU A 173 0.88 7.32 -26.89
C GLU A 173 1.26 6.20 -25.92
N PHE A 174 0.31 5.73 -25.10
CA PHE A 174 0.57 4.63 -24.18
C PHE A 174 0.60 3.28 -24.90
N ALA A 175 -0.25 3.08 -25.91
CA ALA A 175 -0.20 1.90 -26.77
C ALA A 175 1.13 1.79 -27.52
N GLU A 176 1.67 2.92 -28.00
CA GLU A 176 3.02 2.97 -28.60
C GLU A 176 4.11 2.60 -27.57
N LEU A 177 4.01 3.13 -26.33
CA LEU A 177 4.93 2.79 -25.25
C LEU A 177 4.88 1.29 -24.92
N MET A 178 3.68 0.73 -24.80
CA MET A 178 3.47 -0.70 -24.58
C MET A 178 4.09 -1.55 -25.69
N ASN A 179 3.85 -1.15 -26.94
CA ASN A 179 4.36 -1.89 -28.10
C ASN A 179 5.89 -1.79 -28.26
N THR A 180 6.50 -0.66 -27.88
CA THR A 180 7.94 -0.45 -28.02
C THR A 180 8.75 -1.09 -26.91
N TYR A 181 8.24 -1.09 -25.69
CA TYR A 181 8.95 -1.53 -24.48
C TYR A 181 8.29 -2.71 -23.79
N HIS A 182 7.30 -3.33 -24.39
CA HIS A 182 6.59 -4.52 -23.93
C HIS A 182 6.09 -4.41 -22.48
N ILE A 183 5.50 -3.23 -22.12
CA ILE A 183 5.05 -2.94 -20.75
C ILE A 183 4.08 -4.00 -20.26
N GLY A 184 4.49 -4.70 -19.20
CA GLY A 184 3.81 -5.89 -18.69
C GLY A 184 2.75 -5.63 -17.62
N ASN A 185 2.66 -4.40 -17.05
CA ASN A 185 1.74 -4.12 -15.96
C ASN A 185 1.19 -2.70 -16.06
N VAL A 186 -0.08 -2.49 -15.64
CA VAL A 186 -0.79 -1.22 -15.79
C VAL A 186 -1.49 -0.83 -14.50
N ILE A 187 -1.42 0.44 -14.12
CA ILE A 187 -2.21 1.01 -13.03
C ILE A 187 -3.31 1.93 -13.55
N LEU A 188 -4.52 1.76 -13.02
CA LEU A 188 -5.67 2.62 -13.25
C LEU A 188 -5.97 3.45 -12.01
N TYR A 189 -6.03 4.77 -12.19
CA TYR A 189 -6.45 5.71 -11.16
C TYR A 189 -7.90 6.14 -11.32
N GLY A 190 -8.43 6.88 -10.36
CA GLY A 190 -9.80 7.40 -10.43
C GLY A 190 -10.12 8.21 -11.69
N GLN A 191 -9.10 8.80 -12.32
CA GLN A 191 -9.23 9.50 -13.62
C GLN A 191 -9.51 8.56 -14.81
N ASN A 192 -9.21 7.27 -14.67
CA ASN A 192 -9.47 6.26 -15.70
C ASN A 192 -10.87 5.63 -15.55
N ILE A 193 -11.55 5.88 -14.42
CA ILE A 193 -12.81 5.19 -14.06
C ILE A 193 -13.94 6.20 -14.01
N GLU A 194 -14.83 6.14 -15.00
CA GLU A 194 -16.04 6.96 -15.05
C GLU A 194 -17.15 6.31 -14.24
N ARG A 195 -17.59 6.97 -13.17
CA ARG A 195 -18.58 6.45 -12.20
C ARG A 195 -20.04 6.66 -12.62
N GLY A 196 -20.30 7.28 -13.77
CA GLY A 196 -21.63 7.76 -14.17
C GLY A 196 -22.60 6.70 -14.68
N ASP A 197 -22.17 5.46 -14.88
CA ASP A 197 -23.00 4.38 -15.41
C ASP A 197 -23.84 3.71 -14.30
N LYS A 198 -24.94 3.04 -14.68
CA LYS A 198 -25.82 2.32 -13.74
C LYS A 198 -25.11 1.18 -13.00
N ASP A 199 -24.07 0.62 -13.61
CA ASP A 199 -23.20 -0.42 -13.05
C ASP A 199 -22.03 0.12 -12.24
N GLY A 200 -21.98 1.43 -11.94
CA GLY A 200 -20.90 2.05 -11.18
C GLY A 200 -19.59 2.23 -11.94
N GLY A 201 -19.59 2.04 -13.25
CA GLY A 201 -18.42 2.18 -14.12
C GLY A 201 -17.70 0.86 -14.42
N PHE A 202 -18.15 -0.28 -13.91
CA PHE A 202 -17.47 -1.57 -14.07
C PHE A 202 -17.41 -2.02 -15.53
N ALA A 203 -18.54 -2.04 -16.27
CA ALA A 203 -18.55 -2.45 -17.67
C ALA A 203 -17.73 -1.52 -18.58
N ARG A 204 -17.66 -0.22 -18.26
CA ARG A 204 -16.81 0.73 -19.00
C ARG A 204 -15.33 0.46 -18.73
N CYS A 205 -14.98 0.20 -17.47
CA CYS A 205 -13.64 -0.17 -17.09
C CYS A 205 -13.22 -1.49 -17.74
N LEU A 206 -14.10 -2.49 -17.85
CA LEU A 206 -13.83 -3.74 -18.56
C LEU A 206 -13.45 -3.47 -20.02
N ARG A 207 -14.22 -2.64 -20.73
CA ARG A 207 -13.85 -2.27 -22.12
C ARG A 207 -12.50 -1.56 -22.21
N LEU A 208 -12.17 -0.74 -21.22
CA LEU A 208 -10.86 -0.09 -21.13
C LEU A 208 -9.76 -1.15 -20.93
N THR A 209 -9.90 -2.05 -19.96
CA THR A 209 -8.92 -3.11 -19.69
C THR A 209 -8.77 -4.07 -20.87
N ASP A 210 -9.86 -4.39 -21.59
CA ASP A 210 -9.80 -5.17 -22.82
C ASP A 210 -9.01 -4.44 -23.92
N SER A 211 -9.20 -3.13 -24.06
CA SER A 211 -8.39 -2.34 -25.01
C SER A 211 -6.90 -2.29 -24.65
N ILE A 212 -6.57 -2.34 -23.35
CA ILE A 212 -5.18 -2.41 -22.87
C ILE A 212 -4.58 -3.78 -23.20
N ARG A 213 -5.31 -4.87 -22.93
CA ARG A 213 -4.87 -6.23 -23.28
C ARG A 213 -4.63 -6.40 -24.77
N ALA A 214 -5.56 -5.86 -25.59
CA ALA A 214 -5.43 -5.88 -27.04
C ALA A 214 -4.25 -5.06 -27.59
N ALA A 215 -3.72 -4.12 -26.81
CA ALA A 215 -2.54 -3.34 -27.18
C ALA A 215 -1.23 -3.98 -26.73
N SER A 216 -1.26 -5.06 -25.94
CA SER A 216 -0.06 -5.79 -25.55
C SER A 216 0.54 -6.54 -26.73
N PRO A 217 1.85 -6.40 -27.01
CA PRO A 217 2.50 -7.07 -28.12
C PRO A 217 2.94 -8.51 -27.78
N ILE A 218 2.81 -8.94 -26.51
CA ILE A 218 3.29 -10.23 -26.01
C ILE A 218 2.14 -11.05 -25.42
N ASP A 219 2.30 -12.37 -25.44
CA ASP A 219 1.29 -13.32 -24.92
C ASP A 219 1.31 -13.45 -23.39
N ILE A 220 2.26 -12.80 -22.70
CA ILE A 220 2.28 -12.76 -21.23
C ILE A 220 1.15 -11.86 -20.75
N PRO A 221 0.23 -12.35 -19.90
CA PRO A 221 -0.90 -11.54 -19.43
C PRO A 221 -0.46 -10.34 -18.59
N LEU A 222 -1.26 -9.28 -18.60
CA LEU A 222 -1.00 -8.08 -17.84
C LEU A 222 -1.48 -8.21 -16.39
N LEU A 223 -0.69 -7.69 -15.43
CA LEU A 223 -1.25 -7.27 -14.15
C LEU A 223 -1.88 -5.87 -14.35
N ILE A 224 -3.17 -5.76 -14.09
CA ILE A 224 -3.89 -4.49 -14.13
C ILE A 224 -4.35 -4.19 -12.71
N SER A 225 -3.89 -3.06 -12.17
CA SER A 225 -4.08 -2.69 -10.77
C SER A 225 -4.89 -1.41 -10.60
N THR A 226 -5.45 -1.26 -9.41
CA THR A 226 -6.01 -0.01 -8.90
C THR A 226 -5.97 0.00 -7.38
N ASP A 227 -6.41 1.11 -6.73
CA ASP A 227 -6.56 1.19 -5.27
C ASP A 227 -8.04 1.11 -4.88
N VAL A 228 -8.44 0.10 -4.15
CA VAL A 228 -9.75 0.03 -3.49
C VAL A 228 -9.58 -0.36 -2.02
N GLU A 229 -9.32 0.64 -1.18
CA GLU A 229 -9.07 0.47 0.26
C GLU A 229 -10.37 0.45 1.10
N GLY A 230 -11.49 0.80 0.46
CA GLY A 230 -12.73 1.13 1.15
C GLY A 230 -12.81 2.60 1.58
N GLY A 231 -13.93 3.00 2.20
CA GLY A 231 -14.15 4.37 2.64
C GLY A 231 -14.08 5.38 1.48
N ASN A 232 -13.10 6.30 1.54
CA ASN A 232 -12.91 7.34 0.53
C ASN A 232 -12.08 6.87 -0.69
N VAL A 233 -11.33 5.77 -0.57
CA VAL A 233 -10.49 5.24 -1.64
C VAL A 233 -11.19 4.01 -2.23
N THR A 234 -12.09 4.25 -3.18
CA THR A 234 -12.97 3.21 -3.73
C THR A 234 -12.98 3.13 -5.26
N ARG A 235 -12.48 4.12 -5.96
CA ARG A 235 -12.43 4.28 -7.42
C ARG A 235 -13.79 4.11 -8.15
N PHE A 236 -14.55 3.05 -7.88
CA PHE A 236 -15.86 2.74 -8.47
C PHE A 236 -17.03 3.25 -7.62
N HIS A 237 -18.23 3.18 -8.19
CA HIS A 237 -19.49 3.33 -7.44
C HIS A 237 -20.02 1.94 -7.08
N TRP A 238 -19.87 1.55 -5.84
CA TRP A 238 -20.09 0.19 -5.35
C TRP A 238 -21.54 -0.12 -4.98
N GLY A 239 -22.55 0.48 -5.45
CA GLY A 239 -23.96 0.18 -5.10
C GLY A 239 -24.27 0.15 -3.58
N LYS A 240 -23.30 -0.22 -2.74
CA LYS A 240 -23.32 -0.13 -1.28
C LYS A 240 -22.07 0.61 -0.78
N SER A 241 -22.17 1.21 0.42
CA SER A 241 -21.02 1.86 1.04
C SER A 241 -20.01 0.82 1.51
N LEU A 242 -18.73 0.98 1.12
CA LEU A 242 -17.63 0.20 1.65
C LEU A 242 -17.15 0.84 2.95
N SER A 243 -17.00 0.05 4.01
CA SER A 243 -16.44 0.51 5.28
C SER A 243 -15.02 1.02 5.08
N SER A 244 -14.65 2.09 5.77
CA SER A 244 -13.24 2.53 5.81
C SER A 244 -12.40 1.55 6.64
N ALA A 245 -11.09 1.54 6.42
CA ALA A 245 -10.16 0.74 7.21
C ALA A 245 -10.32 1.01 8.72
N ARG A 246 -10.49 2.29 9.12
CA ARG A 246 -10.80 2.68 10.50
C ARG A 246 -12.10 2.05 11.02
N THR A 247 -13.13 1.94 10.19
CA THR A 247 -14.41 1.35 10.60
C THR A 247 -14.26 -0.16 10.84
N LEU A 248 -13.49 -0.85 9.99
CA LEU A 248 -13.17 -2.27 10.16
C LEU A 248 -12.37 -2.49 11.44
N GLY A 249 -11.30 -1.71 11.65
CA GLY A 249 -10.46 -1.79 12.85
C GLY A 249 -11.20 -1.47 14.15
N SER A 250 -12.11 -0.47 14.15
CA SER A 250 -12.87 -0.12 15.35
C SER A 250 -13.88 -1.17 15.78
N LYS A 251 -14.34 -2.02 14.86
CA LYS A 251 -15.22 -3.17 15.15
C LYS A 251 -14.42 -4.41 15.49
N TYR A 252 -13.16 -4.46 15.11
CA TYR A 252 -12.29 -5.64 15.19
C TYR A 252 -12.97 -6.90 14.62
N ASP A 253 -13.60 -6.75 13.46
CA ASP A 253 -14.41 -7.77 12.80
C ASP A 253 -13.70 -8.26 11.54
N THR A 254 -12.89 -9.31 11.68
CA THR A 254 -12.12 -9.94 10.60
C THR A 254 -13.01 -10.55 9.55
N GLU A 255 -14.15 -11.15 9.95
CA GLU A 255 -15.12 -11.72 9.02
C GLU A 255 -15.78 -10.64 8.13
N LEU A 256 -16.09 -9.49 8.69
CA LEU A 256 -16.59 -8.35 7.92
C LEU A 256 -15.53 -7.84 6.95
N ALA A 257 -14.26 -7.73 7.41
CA ALA A 257 -13.14 -7.31 6.58
C ALA A 257 -12.96 -8.27 5.38
N LYS A 258 -12.88 -9.58 5.65
CA LYS A 258 -12.75 -10.62 4.62
C LYS A 258 -13.90 -10.56 3.59
N LYS A 259 -15.15 -10.53 4.06
CA LYS A 259 -16.32 -10.41 3.17
C LYS A 259 -16.35 -9.14 2.35
N GLN A 260 -15.90 -8.01 2.91
CA GLN A 260 -15.81 -6.76 2.16
C GLN A 260 -14.76 -6.85 1.06
N PHE A 261 -13.59 -7.41 1.34
CA PHE A 261 -12.51 -7.51 0.36
C PHE A 261 -12.75 -8.60 -0.69
N ALA A 262 -13.45 -9.69 -0.35
CA ALA A 262 -13.97 -10.64 -1.34
C ALA A 262 -14.94 -9.95 -2.32
N TYR A 263 -15.88 -9.16 -1.82
CA TYR A 263 -16.79 -8.38 -2.66
C TYR A 263 -16.05 -7.32 -3.52
N ILE A 264 -15.00 -6.69 -2.98
CA ILE A 264 -14.13 -5.79 -3.75
C ILE A 264 -13.45 -6.57 -4.88
N GLY A 265 -12.85 -7.72 -4.58
CA GLY A 265 -12.17 -8.56 -5.57
C GLY A 265 -13.08 -9.02 -6.71
N GLU A 266 -14.29 -9.49 -6.40
CA GLU A 266 -15.30 -9.85 -7.41
C GLU A 266 -15.62 -8.67 -8.34
N GLY A 267 -15.80 -7.48 -7.78
CA GLY A 267 -16.02 -6.26 -8.55
C GLY A 267 -14.84 -5.91 -9.43
N LEU A 268 -13.61 -5.98 -8.91
CA LEU A 268 -12.39 -5.70 -9.66
C LEU A 268 -12.22 -6.64 -10.85
N LEU A 269 -12.44 -7.95 -10.65
CA LEU A 269 -12.40 -8.91 -11.76
C LEU A 269 -13.48 -8.62 -12.82
N SER A 270 -14.68 -8.19 -12.42
CA SER A 270 -15.73 -7.79 -13.36
C SER A 270 -15.35 -6.56 -14.21
N ALA A 271 -14.40 -5.76 -13.73
CA ALA A 271 -13.81 -4.63 -14.44
C ALA A 271 -12.51 -5.01 -15.18
N GLY A 272 -12.11 -6.28 -15.15
CA GLY A 272 -10.87 -6.76 -15.77
C GLY A 272 -9.59 -6.35 -15.00
N ILE A 273 -9.68 -6.08 -13.70
CA ILE A 273 -8.56 -5.73 -12.80
C ILE A 273 -8.26 -6.95 -11.94
N ASN A 274 -6.98 -7.33 -11.83
CA ASN A 274 -6.52 -8.53 -11.12
C ASN A 274 -5.55 -8.24 -9.97
N VAL A 275 -5.28 -6.96 -9.66
CA VAL A 275 -4.45 -6.54 -8.52
C VAL A 275 -5.13 -5.39 -7.77
N ASP A 276 -5.28 -5.49 -6.46
CA ASP A 276 -5.66 -4.37 -5.59
C ASP A 276 -4.45 -3.88 -4.79
N LEU A 277 -4.16 -2.59 -4.88
CA LEU A 277 -3.12 -1.96 -4.07
C LEU A 277 -3.68 -1.67 -2.66
N ALA A 278 -4.04 -2.73 -1.96
CA ALA A 278 -4.63 -2.78 -0.63
C ALA A 278 -4.30 -4.13 0.04
N PRO A 279 -4.39 -4.22 1.39
CA PRO A 279 -4.78 -3.22 2.37
C PRO A 279 -3.67 -2.25 2.79
N VAL A 280 -4.06 -1.13 3.43
CA VAL A 280 -3.14 -0.22 4.13
C VAL A 280 -2.82 -0.80 5.50
N LEU A 281 -1.55 -1.10 5.75
CA LEU A 281 -1.06 -1.68 7.01
C LEU A 281 -0.30 -0.67 7.88
N ASP A 282 -0.35 0.61 7.52
CA ASP A 282 0.24 1.67 8.32
C ASP A 282 -0.39 1.73 9.71
N VAL A 283 0.45 1.83 10.74
CA VAL A 283 0.03 1.94 12.13
C VAL A 283 0.57 3.21 12.76
N THR A 284 -0.24 3.91 13.56
CA THR A 284 0.16 5.08 14.32
C THR A 284 -0.57 5.15 15.65
N LYS A 285 0.05 5.72 16.69
CA LYS A 285 -0.57 5.86 18.01
C LYS A 285 -1.69 6.90 18.02
N GLU A 286 -1.66 7.86 17.10
CA GLU A 286 -2.63 8.95 16.99
C GLU A 286 -3.35 8.95 15.63
N PRO A 287 -4.10 7.89 15.33
CA PRO A 287 -4.70 7.75 14.01
C PRO A 287 -5.76 8.81 13.67
N GLY A 288 -6.36 9.47 14.67
CA GLY A 288 -7.36 10.53 14.47
C GLY A 288 -6.81 11.77 13.81
N ASP A 289 -5.57 12.14 14.13
CA ASP A 289 -4.92 13.38 13.70
C ASP A 289 -3.91 13.14 12.55
N HIS A 290 -3.67 11.90 12.17
CA HIS A 290 -2.75 11.54 11.11
C HIS A 290 -3.33 11.87 9.72
N PHE A 291 -2.49 12.32 8.77
CA PHE A 291 -2.93 12.68 7.40
C PHE A 291 -3.56 11.51 6.63
N LEU A 292 -3.17 10.26 6.89
CA LEU A 292 -3.83 9.07 6.35
C LEU A 292 -5.26 8.90 6.89
N GLY A 293 -5.57 9.46 8.05
CA GLY A 293 -6.92 9.54 8.59
C GLY A 293 -7.61 8.19 8.70
N LYS A 294 -8.76 8.04 8.00
CA LYS A 294 -9.58 6.83 8.01
C LYS A 294 -8.99 5.65 7.23
N ARG A 295 -7.86 5.83 6.54
CA ARG A 295 -7.13 4.75 5.88
C ARG A 295 -6.37 3.88 6.88
N ILE A 296 -6.04 4.40 8.08
CA ILE A 296 -5.42 3.62 9.16
C ILE A 296 -6.47 2.77 9.86
N ILE A 297 -6.21 1.48 9.98
CA ILE A 297 -7.09 0.50 10.63
C ILE A 297 -7.21 0.78 12.13
N SER A 298 -6.08 0.78 12.84
CA SER A 298 -6.03 0.91 14.31
C SER A 298 -4.71 1.55 14.77
N SER A 299 -4.66 1.93 16.06
CA SER A 299 -3.41 2.22 16.77
C SER A 299 -2.80 0.96 17.41
N ASP A 300 -3.48 -0.16 17.38
CA ASP A 300 -2.97 -1.45 17.81
C ASP A 300 -2.41 -2.20 16.60
N ALA A 301 -1.11 -2.50 16.64
CA ALA A 301 -0.42 -3.15 15.52
C ALA A 301 -0.91 -4.59 15.28
N GLN A 302 -1.34 -5.29 16.32
CA GLN A 302 -1.92 -6.63 16.16
C GLN A 302 -3.30 -6.56 15.50
N ALA A 303 -4.14 -5.61 15.90
CA ALA A 303 -5.43 -5.38 15.25
C ALA A 303 -5.27 -5.00 13.77
N VAL A 304 -4.22 -4.23 13.41
CA VAL A 304 -3.89 -3.93 12.00
C VAL A 304 -3.48 -5.21 11.29
N ALA A 305 -2.67 -6.07 11.92
CA ALA A 305 -2.26 -7.35 11.35
C ALA A 305 -3.47 -8.25 11.07
N ASP A 306 -4.34 -8.47 12.06
CA ASP A 306 -5.46 -9.41 11.96
C ASP A 306 -6.49 -8.96 10.90
N ILE A 307 -6.84 -7.68 10.89
CA ILE A 307 -7.74 -7.12 9.87
C ILE A 307 -7.07 -7.10 8.50
N GLY A 308 -5.76 -6.79 8.43
CA GLY A 308 -4.99 -6.83 7.19
C GLY A 308 -4.95 -8.21 6.55
N ILE A 309 -4.70 -9.26 7.34
CA ILE A 309 -4.74 -10.66 6.89
C ILE A 309 -6.12 -11.01 6.35
N ALA A 310 -7.18 -10.65 7.07
CA ALA A 310 -8.55 -10.91 6.61
C ALA A 310 -8.88 -10.20 5.28
N CYS A 311 -8.34 -8.99 5.04
CA CYS A 311 -8.46 -8.31 3.76
C CYS A 311 -7.75 -9.06 2.63
N ILE A 312 -6.51 -9.53 2.88
CA ILE A 312 -5.73 -10.35 1.93
C ILE A 312 -6.49 -11.63 1.58
N GLU A 313 -6.95 -12.37 2.58
CA GLU A 313 -7.76 -13.58 2.37
C GLU A 313 -9.00 -13.32 1.53
N GLY A 314 -9.70 -12.18 1.73
CA GLY A 314 -10.87 -11.82 0.95
C GLY A 314 -10.53 -11.57 -0.52
N LEU A 315 -9.43 -10.86 -0.83
CA LEU A 315 -8.97 -10.65 -2.21
C LEU A 315 -8.58 -11.98 -2.87
N HIS A 316 -7.85 -12.85 -2.15
CA HIS A 316 -7.45 -14.17 -2.65
C HIS A 316 -8.65 -15.07 -2.92
N GLU A 317 -9.70 -15.04 -2.08
CA GLU A 317 -10.93 -15.79 -2.28
C GLU A 317 -11.62 -15.40 -3.59
N ALA A 318 -11.50 -14.14 -3.99
CA ALA A 318 -11.98 -13.66 -5.29
C ALA A 318 -11.00 -13.92 -6.45
N GLY A 319 -9.75 -14.29 -6.21
CA GLY A 319 -8.72 -14.47 -7.25
C GLY A 319 -8.01 -13.16 -7.66
N VAL A 320 -7.87 -12.20 -6.75
CA VAL A 320 -7.19 -10.91 -6.94
C VAL A 320 -5.94 -10.86 -6.07
N LEU A 321 -4.81 -10.38 -6.62
CA LEU A 321 -3.58 -10.16 -5.87
C LEU A 321 -3.72 -8.97 -4.94
N SER A 322 -3.13 -9.11 -3.74
CA SER A 322 -3.07 -8.07 -2.71
C SER A 322 -1.70 -7.40 -2.67
N VAL A 323 -1.65 -6.06 -2.57
CA VAL A 323 -0.40 -5.33 -2.34
C VAL A 323 -0.53 -4.50 -1.07
N VAL A 324 0.15 -4.96 -0.02
CA VAL A 324 0.13 -4.27 1.28
C VAL A 324 1.02 -3.03 1.28
N LYS A 325 0.59 -1.96 1.99
CA LYS A 325 1.25 -0.65 1.93
C LYS A 325 1.12 0.14 3.23
N HIS A 326 2.03 1.09 3.51
CA HIS A 326 3.23 1.52 2.77
C HIS A 326 4.47 1.20 3.62
N TYR A 327 5.15 0.10 3.29
CA TYR A 327 6.32 -0.36 4.04
C TYR A 327 7.45 0.69 4.00
N PRO A 328 8.19 0.90 5.09
CA PRO A 328 8.19 0.22 6.39
C PRO A 328 7.19 0.76 7.41
N GLY A 329 6.28 1.65 7.04
CA GLY A 329 5.22 2.17 7.89
C GLY A 329 5.06 3.68 7.80
N HIS A 330 4.21 4.17 6.89
CA HIS A 330 3.94 5.59 6.69
C HIS A 330 3.27 6.26 7.91
N GLY A 331 2.68 5.43 8.81
CA GLY A 331 2.09 5.90 10.07
C GLY A 331 3.09 6.49 11.07
N ALA A 332 4.40 6.24 10.87
CA ALA A 332 5.47 6.87 11.65
C ALA A 332 5.80 8.31 11.19
N ALA A 333 5.36 8.72 10.00
CA ALA A 333 5.68 10.00 9.40
C ALA A 333 4.66 11.08 9.78
N ASN A 334 5.14 12.31 10.01
CA ASN A 334 4.29 13.46 10.32
C ASN A 334 3.87 14.27 9.08
N THR A 335 4.28 13.85 7.89
CA THR A 335 4.04 14.58 6.64
C THR A 335 3.78 13.62 5.48
N ASP A 336 2.98 14.08 4.51
CA ASP A 336 2.64 13.33 3.31
C ASP A 336 3.81 13.31 2.32
N SER A 337 4.15 12.13 1.80
CA SER A 337 5.20 11.92 0.80
C SER A 337 4.83 12.47 -0.58
N HIS A 338 3.55 12.83 -0.83
CA HIS A 338 3.14 13.54 -2.04
C HIS A 338 3.74 14.94 -2.14
N ASP A 339 3.96 15.63 -1.02
CA ASP A 339 4.41 17.02 -0.98
C ASP A 339 5.92 17.17 -0.78
N LYS A 340 6.50 16.31 0.05
CA LYS A 340 7.93 16.34 0.41
C LYS A 340 8.38 14.97 0.91
N THR A 341 9.70 14.76 1.02
CA THR A 341 10.26 13.56 1.64
C THR A 341 10.03 13.60 3.14
N PRO A 342 9.19 12.71 3.71
CA PRO A 342 9.07 12.60 5.16
C PRO A 342 10.36 12.07 5.77
N VAL A 343 10.65 12.46 7.02
CA VAL A 343 11.80 11.99 7.80
C VAL A 343 11.29 11.34 9.07
N VAL A 344 11.81 10.15 9.38
CA VAL A 344 11.47 9.36 10.56
C VAL A 344 12.76 8.95 11.28
N GLU A 345 12.83 9.26 12.57
CA GLU A 345 14.00 8.98 13.44
C GLU A 345 13.75 7.73 14.32
N LYS A 346 13.17 6.67 13.77
CA LYS A 346 12.99 5.41 14.49
C LYS A 346 14.10 4.42 14.16
N SER A 347 14.62 3.75 15.18
CA SER A 347 15.54 2.62 14.98
C SER A 347 14.81 1.40 14.41
N ILE A 348 15.54 0.48 13.82
CA ILE A 348 14.97 -0.76 13.26
C ILE A 348 14.26 -1.59 14.35
N ASP A 349 14.78 -1.64 15.58
CA ASP A 349 14.15 -2.34 16.69
C ASP A 349 12.83 -1.71 17.12
N SER A 350 12.75 -0.37 17.06
CA SER A 350 11.48 0.34 17.29
C SER A 350 10.44 -0.02 16.23
N LEU A 351 10.85 -0.10 14.97
CA LEU A 351 9.96 -0.51 13.87
C LEU A 351 9.52 -1.98 14.01
N ARG A 352 10.45 -2.89 14.36
CA ARG A 352 10.14 -4.32 14.60
C ARG A 352 9.10 -4.52 15.68
N GLY A 353 9.13 -3.69 16.72
CA GLY A 353 8.19 -3.77 17.84
C GLY A 353 6.80 -3.20 17.57
N TYR A 354 6.60 -2.46 16.48
CA TYR A 354 5.34 -1.77 16.22
C TYR A 354 4.99 -1.68 14.72
N ASP A 355 5.75 -0.91 13.95
CA ASP A 355 5.40 -0.58 12.56
C ASP A 355 5.50 -1.81 11.64
N PHE A 356 6.47 -2.72 11.87
CA PHE A 356 6.67 -3.93 11.08
C PHE A 356 5.73 -5.09 11.45
N VAL A 357 5.07 -5.03 12.60
CA VAL A 357 4.21 -6.14 13.07
C VAL A 357 3.17 -6.53 12.03
N PRO A 358 2.35 -5.60 11.47
CA PRO A 358 1.35 -5.97 10.48
C PRO A 358 1.94 -6.41 9.14
N PHE A 359 3.06 -5.83 8.70
CA PHE A 359 3.71 -6.23 7.46
C PHE A 359 4.30 -7.64 7.55
N ARG A 360 5.00 -7.95 8.66
CA ARG A 360 5.52 -9.30 8.89
C ARG A 360 4.39 -10.34 8.93
N ALA A 361 3.29 -10.02 9.60
CA ALA A 361 2.14 -10.90 9.66
C ALA A 361 1.52 -11.10 8.27
N ALA A 362 1.37 -10.04 7.47
CA ALA A 362 0.85 -10.11 6.10
C ALA A 362 1.75 -10.98 5.19
N ILE A 363 3.07 -10.80 5.26
CA ILE A 363 4.06 -11.60 4.52
C ILE A 363 3.91 -13.09 4.88
N GLN A 364 3.83 -13.43 6.16
CA GLN A 364 3.66 -14.81 6.65
C GLN A 364 2.32 -15.42 6.25
N ASN A 365 1.32 -14.60 5.90
CA ASN A 365 0.00 -15.02 5.44
C ASN A 365 -0.22 -14.77 3.94
N GLY A 366 0.86 -14.68 3.16
CA GLY A 366 0.83 -14.76 1.71
C GLY A 366 0.48 -13.47 0.98
N ALA A 367 0.79 -12.29 1.53
CA ALA A 367 0.70 -11.03 0.78
C ALA A 367 1.50 -11.13 -0.52
N ASP A 368 0.87 -10.84 -1.66
CA ASP A 368 1.46 -11.01 -3.00
C ASP A 368 2.46 -9.91 -3.34
N GLY A 369 2.20 -8.70 -2.85
CA GLY A 369 3.06 -7.54 -3.02
C GLY A 369 3.23 -6.73 -1.74
N VAL A 370 4.40 -6.09 -1.62
CA VAL A 370 4.71 -5.08 -0.59
C VAL A 370 5.11 -3.79 -1.29
N MET A 371 4.36 -2.71 -1.05
CA MET A 371 4.66 -1.38 -1.60
C MET A 371 5.53 -0.59 -0.64
N ILE A 372 6.67 -0.08 -1.14
CA ILE A 372 7.66 0.68 -0.38
C ILE A 372 7.38 2.18 -0.48
N ALA A 373 7.28 2.85 0.68
CA ALA A 373 7.06 4.29 0.78
C ALA A 373 8.32 5.12 0.48
N HIS A 374 8.11 6.38 0.07
CA HIS A 374 9.20 7.34 -0.15
C HIS A 374 9.51 8.14 1.13
N ILE A 375 10.05 7.47 2.15
CA ILE A 375 10.34 7.99 3.49
C ILE A 375 11.81 7.78 3.83
N LEU A 376 12.46 8.78 4.42
CA LEU A 376 13.83 8.69 4.93
C LEU A 376 13.81 8.26 6.41
N TYR A 377 14.40 7.11 6.70
CA TYR A 377 14.56 6.57 8.06
C TYR A 377 16.00 6.77 8.53
N THR A 378 16.29 7.95 9.07
CA THR A 378 17.67 8.41 9.36
C THR A 378 18.43 7.54 10.36
N ALA A 379 17.75 6.84 11.25
CA ALA A 379 18.38 5.91 12.19
C ALA A 379 18.67 4.52 11.58
N ILE A 380 18.30 4.27 10.30
CA ILE A 380 18.50 3.00 9.61
C ILE A 380 19.38 3.20 8.37
N ASP A 381 18.99 4.14 7.51
CA ASP A 381 19.70 4.56 6.31
C ASP A 381 19.54 6.07 6.19
N ASP A 382 20.56 6.83 6.52
CA ASP A 382 20.53 8.29 6.52
C ASP A 382 20.75 8.90 5.13
N SER A 383 21.15 8.08 4.19
CA SER A 383 21.51 8.46 2.83
C SER A 383 20.42 8.16 1.80
N ASN A 384 19.63 7.11 2.04
CA ASN A 384 18.62 6.63 1.10
C ASN A 384 17.23 6.56 1.75
N ILE A 385 16.22 7.05 1.04
CA ILE A 385 14.82 6.79 1.41
C ILE A 385 14.51 5.29 1.30
N ALA A 386 13.49 4.83 2.01
CA ALA A 386 13.14 3.42 2.08
C ALA A 386 13.04 2.72 0.71
N THR A 387 12.50 3.40 -0.29
CA THR A 387 12.43 2.91 -1.69
C THR A 387 13.80 2.61 -2.31
N LEU A 388 14.86 3.26 -1.87
CA LEU A 388 16.21 3.13 -2.43
C LEU A 388 17.18 2.45 -1.46
N SER A 389 16.67 1.95 -0.31
CA SER A 389 17.48 1.40 0.78
C SER A 389 17.62 -0.12 0.66
N GLU A 390 18.84 -0.58 0.37
CA GLU A 390 19.20 -2.00 0.42
C GLU A 390 18.96 -2.60 1.82
N ILE A 391 19.14 -1.80 2.89
CA ILE A 391 18.93 -2.26 4.27
C ILE A 391 17.45 -2.62 4.49
N LEU A 392 16.53 -1.79 4.02
CA LEU A 392 15.10 -2.01 4.25
C LEU A 392 14.49 -3.02 3.26
N ILE A 393 14.99 -3.11 2.04
CA ILE A 393 14.44 -4.03 1.04
C ILE A 393 15.21 -5.34 1.06
N GLN A 394 16.51 -5.36 0.69
CA GLN A 394 17.26 -6.60 0.58
C GLN A 394 17.44 -7.28 1.94
N LYS A 395 18.02 -6.57 2.92
CA LYS A 395 18.34 -7.20 4.21
C LYS A 395 17.11 -7.48 5.06
N GLN A 396 16.13 -6.57 5.11
CA GLN A 396 14.99 -6.73 6.00
C GLN A 396 13.86 -7.57 5.37
N LEU A 397 13.41 -7.24 4.14
CA LEU A 397 12.32 -8.00 3.50
C LEU A 397 12.81 -9.31 2.90
N ARG A 398 13.87 -9.28 2.06
CA ARG A 398 14.31 -10.47 1.35
C ARG A 398 15.01 -11.48 2.25
N GLU A 399 16.00 -11.03 3.05
CA GLU A 399 16.82 -11.94 3.85
C GLU A 399 16.18 -12.26 5.20
N GLU A 400 15.77 -11.24 6.00
CA GLU A 400 15.26 -11.49 7.35
C GLU A 400 13.83 -12.07 7.34
N TYR A 401 12.94 -11.55 6.47
CA TYR A 401 11.56 -12.05 6.38
C TYR A 401 11.37 -13.14 5.33
N ALA A 402 12.43 -13.47 4.56
CA ALA A 402 12.40 -14.45 3.47
C ALA A 402 11.24 -14.20 2.48
N TYR A 403 11.01 -12.92 2.16
CA TYR A 403 9.87 -12.53 1.32
C TYR A 403 10.19 -12.72 -0.17
N ASP A 404 9.48 -13.63 -0.82
CA ASP A 404 9.62 -13.94 -2.25
C ASP A 404 8.49 -13.36 -3.13
N GLY A 405 7.56 -12.60 -2.56
CA GLY A 405 6.55 -11.87 -3.33
C GLY A 405 7.12 -10.62 -4.01
N ILE A 406 6.25 -9.89 -4.73
CA ILE A 406 6.62 -8.68 -5.45
C ILE A 406 6.92 -7.53 -4.47
N VAL A 407 8.11 -6.95 -4.55
CA VAL A 407 8.40 -5.66 -3.92
C VAL A 407 8.23 -4.57 -4.96
N MET A 408 7.23 -3.70 -4.76
CA MET A 408 7.01 -2.56 -5.64
C MET A 408 7.26 -1.24 -4.92
N CYS A 409 7.57 -0.20 -5.65
CA CYS A 409 7.66 1.15 -5.11
C CYS A 409 6.29 1.84 -5.10
N ASP A 410 6.12 2.88 -4.27
CA ASP A 410 5.06 3.86 -4.44
C ASP A 410 5.32 4.72 -5.70
N ASP A 411 4.36 5.54 -6.11
CA ASP A 411 4.39 6.25 -7.39
C ASP A 411 5.60 7.17 -7.55
N PHE A 412 6.44 6.90 -8.54
CA PHE A 412 7.64 7.66 -8.85
C PHE A 412 7.37 9.13 -9.20
N ARG A 413 6.12 9.51 -9.45
CA ARG A 413 5.74 10.91 -9.62
C ARG A 413 5.73 11.70 -8.32
N MET A 414 5.76 11.05 -7.16
CA MET A 414 5.68 11.70 -5.84
C MET A 414 6.94 12.53 -5.54
N ALA A 415 6.74 13.68 -4.89
CA ALA A 415 7.82 14.59 -4.56
C ALA A 415 8.82 14.00 -3.56
N GLY A 416 8.38 13.06 -2.73
CA GLY A 416 9.22 12.34 -1.77
C GLY A 416 10.41 11.67 -2.43
N LEU A 417 10.22 11.03 -3.59
CA LEU A 417 11.29 10.41 -4.38
C LEU A 417 12.05 11.43 -5.21
N ARG A 418 11.33 12.25 -6.01
CA ARG A 418 11.94 13.13 -7.02
C ARG A 418 12.85 14.22 -6.45
N LYS A 419 12.76 14.51 -5.15
CA LYS A 419 13.68 15.40 -4.44
C LYS A 419 14.96 14.70 -4.00
N GLN A 420 15.00 13.36 -4.00
CA GLN A 420 16.14 12.56 -3.57
C GLN A 420 17.01 12.10 -4.75
N ALA A 421 16.39 11.70 -5.86
CA ALA A 421 17.09 11.20 -7.03
C ALA A 421 16.37 11.55 -8.33
N SER A 422 17.10 11.58 -9.45
CA SER A 422 16.49 11.55 -10.77
C SER A 422 15.87 10.19 -11.05
N LEU A 423 14.81 10.15 -11.87
CA LEU A 423 13.99 8.94 -12.05
C LEU A 423 14.75 7.77 -12.69
N ASP A 424 15.68 8.06 -13.61
CA ASP A 424 16.59 7.08 -14.22
C ASP A 424 17.45 6.37 -13.17
N LYS A 425 18.11 7.14 -12.30
CA LYS A 425 18.94 6.61 -11.20
C LYS A 425 18.12 5.91 -10.14
N ALA A 426 16.97 6.50 -9.77
CA ALA A 426 16.07 5.92 -8.78
C ALA A 426 15.56 4.55 -9.23
N ALA A 427 15.20 4.38 -10.50
CA ALA A 427 14.75 3.10 -11.05
C ALA A 427 15.81 2.01 -10.93
N VAL A 428 17.05 2.32 -11.31
CA VAL A 428 18.17 1.39 -11.21
C VAL A 428 18.48 1.05 -9.74
N GLN A 429 18.57 2.06 -8.88
CA GLN A 429 18.88 1.86 -7.46
C GLN A 429 17.79 1.07 -6.74
N PHE A 430 16.51 1.29 -7.07
CA PHE A 430 15.41 0.51 -6.52
C PHE A 430 15.54 -0.98 -6.83
N LEU A 431 15.85 -1.33 -8.09
CA LEU A 431 16.11 -2.72 -8.47
C LEU A 431 17.33 -3.28 -7.74
N LEU A 432 18.45 -2.55 -7.71
CA LEU A 432 19.66 -2.99 -7.00
C LEU A 432 19.45 -3.17 -5.50
N ALA A 433 18.55 -2.40 -4.90
CA ALA A 433 18.15 -2.55 -3.50
C ALA A 433 17.26 -3.78 -3.22
N GLY A 434 16.85 -4.55 -4.23
CA GLY A 434 16.02 -5.76 -4.10
C GLY A 434 14.54 -5.56 -4.48
N GLY A 435 14.18 -4.40 -5.06
CA GLY A 435 12.84 -4.14 -5.59
C GLY A 435 12.59 -4.82 -6.93
N ASP A 436 11.33 -5.05 -7.30
CA ASP A 436 10.96 -5.75 -8.53
C ASP A 436 10.14 -4.91 -9.50
N MET A 437 9.18 -4.13 -9.02
CA MET A 437 8.22 -3.46 -9.88
C MET A 437 8.16 -1.96 -9.65
N ILE A 438 8.42 -1.18 -10.70
CA ILE A 438 8.46 0.28 -10.68
C ILE A 438 7.09 0.82 -11.07
N LEU A 439 6.43 1.50 -10.14
CA LEU A 439 5.15 2.15 -10.40
C LEU A 439 5.37 3.60 -10.80
N CYS A 440 4.81 3.98 -11.97
CA CYS A 440 4.77 5.36 -12.42
C CYS A 440 3.43 5.67 -13.09
N GLY A 441 2.62 6.50 -12.48
CA GLY A 441 1.34 6.93 -13.05
C GLY A 441 1.49 7.70 -14.37
N ALA A 442 0.38 8.26 -14.85
CA ALA A 442 0.32 8.92 -16.17
C ALA A 442 1.27 10.11 -16.29
N ASN A 443 2.46 9.86 -16.79
CA ASN A 443 3.45 10.85 -17.21
C ASN A 443 4.47 10.22 -18.18
N HIS A 444 4.25 10.34 -19.47
CA HIS A 444 5.09 9.73 -20.51
C HIS A 444 6.57 10.09 -20.43
N ASN A 445 6.88 11.35 -20.09
CA ASN A 445 8.29 11.77 -19.99
C ASN A 445 9.00 11.06 -18.82
N TYR A 446 8.31 10.89 -17.70
CA TYR A 446 8.87 10.16 -16.55
C TYR A 446 9.04 8.66 -16.86
N GLN A 447 8.04 8.05 -17.51
CA GLN A 447 8.11 6.65 -17.94
C GLN A 447 9.27 6.41 -18.92
N LYS A 448 9.45 7.28 -19.92
CA LYS A 448 10.59 7.20 -20.84
C LYS A 448 11.94 7.43 -20.15
N THR A 449 12.00 8.32 -19.15
CA THR A 449 13.21 8.53 -18.35
C THR A 449 13.58 7.29 -17.55
N ILE A 450 12.59 6.64 -16.93
CA ILE A 450 12.77 5.38 -16.19
C ILE A 450 13.32 4.29 -17.13
N LEU A 451 12.66 4.07 -18.27
CA LEU A 451 13.07 3.06 -19.24
C LEU A 451 14.50 3.34 -19.76
N ALA A 452 14.80 4.58 -20.15
CA ALA A 452 16.14 4.94 -20.59
C ALA A 452 17.22 4.64 -19.53
N GLY A 453 16.91 4.89 -18.25
CA GLY A 453 17.78 4.54 -17.13
C GLY A 453 18.04 3.04 -17.02
N LEU A 454 16.98 2.22 -17.11
CA LEU A 454 17.08 0.76 -17.02
C LEU A 454 17.90 0.16 -18.18
N TYR A 455 17.62 0.56 -19.44
CA TYR A 455 18.37 0.11 -20.60
C TYR A 455 19.84 0.52 -20.51
N SER A 456 20.11 1.79 -20.17
CA SER A 456 21.48 2.27 -20.03
C SER A 456 22.24 1.52 -18.92
N ALA A 457 21.58 1.21 -17.80
CA ALA A 457 22.20 0.45 -16.71
C ALA A 457 22.51 -1.00 -17.13
N TYR A 458 21.66 -1.62 -17.93
CA TYR A 458 21.93 -2.95 -18.50
C TYR A 458 23.10 -2.92 -19.49
N GLU A 459 23.09 -1.99 -20.45
CA GLU A 459 24.16 -1.82 -21.44
C GLU A 459 25.55 -1.58 -20.79
N ASN A 460 25.56 -0.91 -19.65
CA ASN A 460 26.79 -0.63 -18.89
C ASN A 460 27.14 -1.73 -17.86
N GLY A 461 26.40 -2.84 -17.82
CA GLY A 461 26.64 -3.96 -16.91
C GLY A 461 26.34 -3.66 -15.42
N ILE A 462 25.58 -2.58 -15.11
CA ILE A 462 25.14 -2.24 -13.76
C ILE A 462 23.95 -3.11 -13.34
N LEU A 463 22.99 -3.30 -14.23
CA LEU A 463 21.92 -4.31 -14.10
C LEU A 463 22.32 -5.55 -14.89
N THR A 464 22.35 -6.69 -14.21
CA THR A 464 22.70 -7.98 -14.82
C THR A 464 21.45 -8.77 -15.18
N ASP A 465 21.62 -9.79 -16.05
CA ASP A 465 20.54 -10.72 -16.38
C ASP A 465 19.98 -11.39 -15.13
N GLU A 466 20.84 -11.81 -14.21
CA GLU A 466 20.43 -12.46 -12.96
C GLU A 466 19.50 -11.56 -12.16
N ARG A 467 19.89 -10.27 -11.96
CA ARG A 467 19.07 -9.34 -11.17
C ARG A 467 17.71 -9.06 -11.82
N ILE A 468 17.68 -8.90 -13.13
CA ILE A 468 16.44 -8.70 -13.89
C ILE A 468 15.58 -9.96 -13.81
N ASN A 469 16.16 -11.14 -14.05
CA ASN A 469 15.46 -12.42 -14.08
C ASN A 469 14.84 -12.78 -12.74
N GLU A 470 15.50 -12.46 -11.62
CA GLU A 470 14.91 -12.61 -10.27
C GLU A 470 13.60 -11.86 -10.13
N SER A 471 13.55 -10.60 -10.57
CA SER A 471 12.33 -9.81 -10.51
C SER A 471 11.25 -10.30 -11.47
N VAL A 472 11.64 -10.65 -12.69
CA VAL A 472 10.72 -11.22 -13.69
C VAL A 472 10.14 -12.54 -13.20
N PHE A 473 10.94 -13.39 -12.55
CA PHE A 473 10.46 -14.65 -11.97
C PHE A 473 9.33 -14.42 -10.96
N ARG A 474 9.50 -13.50 -9.99
CA ARG A 474 8.47 -13.17 -9.01
C ARG A 474 7.20 -12.62 -9.67
N ILE A 475 7.37 -11.75 -10.65
CA ILE A 475 6.24 -11.14 -11.38
C ILE A 475 5.48 -12.18 -12.19
N LEU A 476 6.16 -13.06 -12.93
CA LEU A 476 5.51 -14.10 -13.72
C LEU A 476 4.83 -15.16 -12.83
N THR A 477 5.46 -15.54 -11.72
CA THR A 477 4.83 -16.39 -10.70
C THR A 477 3.53 -15.81 -10.17
N ALA A 478 3.49 -14.50 -9.89
CA ALA A 478 2.27 -13.83 -9.48
C ALA A 478 1.22 -13.81 -10.60
N LYS A 479 1.61 -13.62 -11.87
CA LYS A 479 0.71 -13.68 -13.02
C LYS A 479 0.06 -15.05 -13.20
N MET A 480 0.81 -16.13 -13.02
CA MET A 480 0.29 -17.50 -13.08
C MET A 480 -0.80 -17.77 -12.04
N ARG A 481 -0.76 -17.07 -10.89
CA ARG A 481 -1.76 -17.23 -9.82
C ARG A 481 -3.13 -16.60 -10.12
N VAL A 482 -3.18 -15.58 -10.97
CA VAL A 482 -4.41 -14.78 -11.20
C VAL A 482 -4.82 -14.72 -12.67
N THR A 483 -4.20 -15.55 -13.49
CA THR A 483 -4.56 -15.71 -14.91
C THR A 483 -4.50 -17.20 -15.28
N ASP A 484 -5.11 -17.57 -16.40
CA ASP A 484 -5.02 -18.95 -16.94
C ASP A 484 -3.70 -19.20 -17.68
N TRP A 485 -2.75 -18.28 -17.58
CA TRP A 485 -1.46 -18.40 -18.27
C TRP A 485 -0.55 -19.43 -17.58
N THR A 486 0.01 -20.29 -18.37
CA THR A 486 1.01 -21.27 -17.96
C THR A 486 2.26 -21.08 -18.80
N VAL A 487 3.42 -21.46 -18.25
CA VAL A 487 4.69 -21.40 -18.99
C VAL A 487 4.58 -22.26 -20.25
N PRO A 488 4.81 -21.72 -21.45
CA PRO A 488 4.86 -22.51 -22.68
C PRO A 488 5.91 -23.63 -22.60
N TYR A 489 5.62 -24.79 -23.20
CA TYR A 489 6.53 -25.94 -23.27
C TYR A 489 7.68 -25.69 -24.26
#